data_2eed2ce4faa138126d0cc78f426ea997
#
_entry.id   2eed2ce4faa138126d0cc78f426ea997
#
_cell.length_a   1.000
_cell.length_b   1.000
_cell.length_c   1.000
_cell.angle_alpha   90.00
_cell.angle_beta   90.00
_cell.angle_gamma   90.00
#
_symmetry.space_group_name_H-M   'P 1'
#
loop_
_entity.id
_entity.type
_entity.pdbx_description
1 polymer ?
#
loop_
_entity_poly.entity_id
_entity_poly.type
_entity_poly.pdbx_seq_one_letter_code
_entity_poly.pdbx_strand_id
1 'polypeptide(L)'
;MPMHQGFLPREGFCLDVVLKLFRRTAGNPALLLPLVLLARFSKKGQDWAILHPKAARRLRVLFYFAILRRLSAWYSDKLRNNWVDDKYVWSREIVLVTGGAAGIGASMVRYFAEKGITVVVLDVQPMTMTTIIRIDSRVHYYQCDLRSPDAVIAAADRIRAEVGHPSVLIHNAGVARGKTIMDSEPADVRFTFDVNTLCHYWVTKAFLPNMISQNHGIIVTVSSIAAWAGLPDMVDYGASKAAALAFHEGLSGELKFRYNAPRVRTITVHPGHTQTALFAGFNQGNSFVAPMLHPDSIAEAVVKQVLTGRSGTVVLPEAASMLSWLRALPDWHGIRVRSKAQGSMKNWSGRQVVGDVGALYQPVDGQHSEPSESTVLISEE
;
A
#
# COMPACT_ATOMS: atom_id res chain seq x y z
N MET A 1 -12.05 5.73 -14.27
CA MET A 1 -11.65 7.16 -14.32
C MET A 1 -10.16 7.24 -14.61
N PRO A 2 -9.67 8.11 -15.45
CA PRO A 2 -8.23 8.26 -15.70
C PRO A 2 -7.50 8.61 -14.41
N MET A 3 -6.21 8.25 -14.33
CA MET A 3 -5.36 8.61 -13.18
C MET A 3 -5.39 10.12 -12.96
N HIS A 4 -5.42 10.53 -11.69
CA HIS A 4 -5.53 11.92 -11.32
C HIS A 4 -4.33 12.75 -11.79
N GLN A 5 -4.59 13.83 -12.51
CA GLN A 5 -3.57 14.74 -13.03
C GLN A 5 -3.62 16.14 -12.38
N GLY A 6 -4.54 16.35 -11.44
CA GLY A 6 -4.70 17.63 -10.74
C GLY A 6 -3.49 17.99 -9.87
N PHE A 7 -3.31 19.29 -9.62
CA PHE A 7 -2.28 19.81 -8.72
C PHE A 7 -2.54 19.39 -7.26
N LEU A 8 -3.81 19.51 -6.85
CA LEU A 8 -4.27 19.05 -5.53
C LEU A 8 -4.60 17.56 -5.58
N PRO A 9 -4.33 16.77 -4.54
CA PRO A 9 -4.80 15.38 -4.43
C PRO A 9 -6.34 15.33 -4.38
N ARG A 10 -6.94 14.15 -4.58
CA ARG A 10 -8.40 13.95 -4.47
C ARG A 10 -8.94 14.35 -3.10
N GLU A 11 -8.11 14.20 -2.08
CA GLU A 11 -8.39 14.56 -0.67
C GLU A 11 -8.40 16.07 -0.41
N GLY A 12 -8.09 16.89 -1.40
CA GLY A 12 -8.05 18.34 -1.29
C GLY A 12 -6.75 18.87 -0.68
N PHE A 13 -6.82 20.04 -0.03
CA PHE A 13 -5.65 20.69 0.56
C PHE A 13 -5.32 20.09 1.93
N CYS A 14 -4.18 19.41 2.02
CA CYS A 14 -3.69 18.72 3.21
C CYS A 14 -2.18 18.94 3.39
N LEU A 15 -1.63 18.41 4.48
CA LEU A 15 -0.20 18.55 4.81
C LEU A 15 0.72 18.03 3.71
N ASP A 16 0.32 16.98 2.99
CA ASP A 16 1.11 16.44 1.87
C ASP A 16 1.33 17.46 0.75
N VAL A 17 0.34 18.35 0.50
CA VAL A 17 0.49 19.44 -0.48
C VAL A 17 1.58 20.40 -0.05
N VAL A 18 1.60 20.76 1.24
CA VAL A 18 2.62 21.65 1.81
C VAL A 18 4.01 21.00 1.75
N LEU A 19 4.12 19.71 2.14
CA LEU A 19 5.37 18.96 2.06
C LEU A 19 5.88 18.83 0.62
N LYS A 20 4.98 18.57 -0.33
CA LYS A 20 5.30 18.49 -1.76
C LYS A 20 5.79 19.85 -2.29
N LEU A 21 5.13 20.95 -1.91
CA LEU A 21 5.55 22.28 -2.27
C LEU A 21 6.92 22.63 -1.71
N PHE A 22 7.12 22.37 -0.41
CA PHE A 22 8.42 22.58 0.25
C PHE A 22 9.54 21.83 -0.46
N ARG A 23 9.34 20.55 -0.79
CA ARG A 23 10.36 19.74 -1.50
C ARG A 23 10.64 20.22 -2.91
N ARG A 24 9.64 20.77 -3.59
CA ARG A 24 9.82 21.33 -4.94
C ARG A 24 10.48 22.69 -4.95
N THR A 25 10.40 23.43 -3.87
CA THR A 25 10.94 24.80 -3.73
C THR A 25 12.10 24.87 -2.73
N ALA A 26 11.83 25.22 -1.49
CA ALA A 26 12.82 25.43 -0.44
C ALA A 26 13.67 24.19 -0.07
N GLY A 27 13.17 22.98 -0.31
CA GLY A 27 13.90 21.72 -0.14
C GLY A 27 14.55 21.18 -1.41
N ASN A 28 14.59 21.95 -2.49
CA ASN A 28 15.19 21.54 -3.77
C ASN A 28 16.63 22.10 -3.91
N PRO A 29 17.67 21.27 -3.85
CA PRO A 29 19.04 21.74 -3.94
C PRO A 29 19.36 22.42 -5.27
N ALA A 30 18.68 22.06 -6.37
CA ALA A 30 18.88 22.69 -7.66
C ALA A 30 18.39 24.17 -7.69
N LEU A 31 17.37 24.51 -6.91
CA LEU A 31 16.90 25.89 -6.74
C LEU A 31 17.70 26.67 -5.70
N LEU A 32 18.24 25.99 -4.69
CA LEU A 32 19.05 26.62 -3.65
C LEU A 32 20.48 26.89 -4.11
N LEU A 33 21.03 26.06 -4.99
CA LEU A 33 22.42 26.21 -5.49
C LEU A 33 22.70 27.59 -6.11
N PRO A 34 21.90 28.11 -7.05
CA PRO A 34 22.12 29.45 -7.60
C PRO A 34 22.11 30.52 -6.52
N LEU A 35 21.20 30.44 -5.54
CA LEU A 35 21.12 31.41 -4.45
C LEU A 35 22.38 31.40 -3.57
N VAL A 36 22.90 30.20 -3.25
CA VAL A 36 24.13 30.04 -2.49
C VAL A 36 25.35 30.57 -3.26
N LEU A 37 25.41 30.28 -4.57
CA LEU A 37 26.48 30.79 -5.44
C LEU A 37 26.45 32.32 -5.56
N LEU A 38 25.26 32.89 -5.77
CA LEU A 38 25.08 34.34 -5.81
C LEU A 38 25.49 35.00 -4.49
N ALA A 39 25.08 34.45 -3.34
CA ALA A 39 25.44 34.97 -2.02
C ALA A 39 26.94 34.88 -1.74
N ARG A 40 27.67 33.96 -2.40
CA ARG A 40 29.12 33.77 -2.18
C ARG A 40 30.00 34.51 -3.18
N PHE A 41 29.59 34.58 -4.46
CA PHE A 41 30.47 35.01 -5.54
C PHE A 41 30.05 36.33 -6.22
N SER A 42 28.81 36.80 -6.05
CA SER A 42 28.41 38.11 -6.57
C SER A 42 28.64 39.21 -5.53
N LYS A 43 29.07 40.42 -5.95
CA LYS A 43 29.26 41.55 -5.07
C LYS A 43 28.00 41.88 -4.25
N LYS A 44 26.85 41.97 -4.91
CA LYS A 44 25.56 42.21 -4.23
C LYS A 44 25.19 41.11 -3.26
N GLY A 45 25.47 39.86 -3.58
CA GLY A 45 25.21 38.71 -2.71
C GLY A 45 26.09 38.70 -1.48
N GLN A 46 27.36 39.07 -1.61
CA GLN A 46 28.31 39.23 -0.48
C GLN A 46 27.84 40.34 0.44
N ASP A 47 27.47 41.49 -0.10
CA ASP A 47 26.94 42.63 0.67
C ASP A 47 25.66 42.21 1.42
N TRP A 48 24.76 41.51 0.75
CA TRP A 48 23.55 40.94 1.40
C TRP A 48 23.89 39.96 2.52
N ALA A 49 24.87 39.07 2.30
CA ALA A 49 25.27 38.08 3.29
C ALA A 49 25.94 38.74 4.54
N ILE A 50 26.62 39.86 4.36
CA ILE A 50 27.21 40.68 5.44
C ILE A 50 26.07 41.37 6.22
N LEU A 51 25.12 41.97 5.54
CA LEU A 51 23.96 42.64 6.15
C LEU A 51 23.00 41.66 6.87
N HIS A 52 22.90 40.44 6.34
CA HIS A 52 21.97 39.41 6.84
C HIS A 52 22.66 38.08 7.18
N PRO A 53 23.62 38.05 8.12
CA PRO A 53 24.46 36.86 8.38
C PRO A 53 23.65 35.63 8.82
N LYS A 54 22.55 35.85 9.59
CA LYS A 54 21.66 34.75 10.02
C LYS A 54 20.90 34.13 8.84
N ALA A 55 20.44 34.93 7.89
CA ALA A 55 19.74 34.45 6.69
C ALA A 55 20.69 33.69 5.76
N ALA A 56 21.89 34.21 5.54
CA ALA A 56 22.95 33.58 4.75
C ALA A 56 23.37 32.22 5.35
N ARG A 57 23.46 32.12 6.69
CA ARG A 57 23.73 30.87 7.39
C ARG A 57 22.57 29.86 7.20
N ARG A 58 21.31 30.31 7.36
CA ARG A 58 20.11 29.45 7.17
C ARG A 58 20.04 28.92 5.74
N LEU A 59 20.31 29.75 4.73
CA LEU A 59 20.34 29.35 3.33
C LEU A 59 21.37 28.23 3.10
N ARG A 60 22.58 28.36 3.62
CA ARG A 60 23.63 27.32 3.50
C ARG A 60 23.23 26.03 4.21
N VAL A 61 22.72 26.12 5.44
CA VAL A 61 22.25 24.94 6.21
C VAL A 61 21.15 24.22 5.45
N LEU A 62 20.15 24.96 4.92
CA LEU A 62 19.07 24.40 4.15
C LEU A 62 19.56 23.70 2.86
N PHE A 63 20.52 24.30 2.17
CA PHE A 63 21.15 23.73 0.98
C PHE A 63 21.87 22.41 1.27
N TYR A 64 22.74 22.38 2.31
CA TYR A 64 23.44 21.15 2.69
C TYR A 64 22.46 20.06 3.16
N PHE A 65 21.44 20.43 3.92
CA PHE A 65 20.37 19.50 4.32
C PHE A 65 19.63 18.92 3.10
N ALA A 66 19.28 19.77 2.12
CA ALA A 66 18.61 19.32 0.90
C ALA A 66 19.49 18.36 0.07
N ILE A 67 20.80 18.62 -0.03
CA ILE A 67 21.76 17.71 -0.67
C ILE A 67 21.83 16.38 0.08
N LEU A 68 22.06 16.44 1.40
CA LEU A 68 22.19 15.23 2.22
C LEU A 68 20.97 14.34 2.12
N ARG A 69 19.77 14.94 2.20
CA ARG A 69 18.51 14.24 2.02
C ARG A 69 18.41 13.59 0.63
N ARG A 70 18.82 14.27 -0.44
CA ARG A 70 18.78 13.74 -1.80
C ARG A 70 19.77 12.60 -1.99
N LEU A 71 20.99 12.73 -1.47
CA LEU A 71 22.00 11.68 -1.49
C LEU A 71 21.54 10.45 -0.70
N SER A 72 20.99 10.65 0.49
CA SER A 72 20.45 9.56 1.31
C SER A 72 19.29 8.83 0.59
N ALA A 73 18.39 9.57 -0.03
CA ALA A 73 17.29 8.97 -0.80
C ALA A 73 17.80 8.18 -2.01
N TRP A 74 18.77 8.73 -2.75
CA TRP A 74 19.40 8.05 -3.88
C TRP A 74 20.11 6.77 -3.44
N TYR A 75 20.90 6.84 -2.37
CA TYR A 75 21.64 5.70 -1.83
C TYR A 75 20.68 4.60 -1.33
N SER A 76 19.63 4.98 -0.61
CA SER A 76 18.58 4.06 -0.16
C SER A 76 17.84 3.39 -1.32
N ASP A 77 17.58 4.13 -2.40
CA ASP A 77 16.97 3.57 -3.61
C ASP A 77 17.90 2.55 -4.28
N LYS A 78 19.20 2.85 -4.40
CA LYS A 78 20.20 1.93 -4.96
C LYS A 78 20.35 0.66 -4.12
N LEU A 79 20.38 0.79 -2.79
CA LEU A 79 20.45 -0.37 -1.89
C LEU A 79 19.23 -1.26 -1.98
N ARG A 80 18.01 -0.69 -1.98
CA ARG A 80 16.75 -1.42 -2.12
C ARG A 80 16.65 -2.16 -3.44
N ASN A 81 17.25 -1.64 -4.48
CA ASN A 81 17.27 -2.24 -5.81
C ASN A 81 18.55 -3.06 -6.09
N ASN A 82 19.34 -3.37 -5.04
CA ASN A 82 20.53 -4.22 -5.10
C ASN A 82 21.58 -3.78 -6.15
N TRP A 83 21.60 -2.50 -6.53
CA TRP A 83 22.46 -1.94 -7.59
C TRP A 83 22.27 -2.61 -8.97
N VAL A 84 21.17 -3.31 -9.17
CA VAL A 84 20.85 -4.02 -10.43
C VAL A 84 19.56 -3.43 -10.98
N ASP A 85 19.53 -3.14 -12.27
CA ASP A 85 18.31 -2.73 -12.96
C ASP A 85 17.62 -3.94 -13.59
N ASP A 86 16.29 -3.86 -13.68
CA ASP A 86 15.45 -4.84 -14.38
C ASP A 86 14.53 -4.13 -15.36
N LYS A 87 14.10 -4.81 -16.41
CA LYS A 87 13.24 -4.25 -17.45
C LYS A 87 11.94 -5.04 -17.51
N TYR A 88 10.81 -4.35 -17.48
CA TYR A 88 9.48 -4.92 -17.59
C TYR A 88 8.87 -4.58 -18.94
N VAL A 89 8.31 -5.58 -19.59
CA VAL A 89 7.49 -5.41 -20.79
C VAL A 89 6.04 -5.59 -20.40
N TRP A 90 5.42 -4.48 -19.97
CA TRP A 90 4.12 -4.48 -19.30
C TRP A 90 3.01 -5.21 -20.05
N SER A 91 3.04 -5.26 -21.38
CA SER A 91 2.09 -6.03 -22.18
C SER A 91 2.25 -7.56 -22.07
N ARG A 92 3.34 -8.04 -21.48
CA ARG A 92 3.63 -9.46 -21.24
C ARG A 92 3.57 -9.84 -19.76
N GLU A 93 3.52 -8.83 -18.88
CA GLU A 93 3.48 -9.07 -17.45
C GLU A 93 2.07 -9.49 -17.00
N ILE A 94 2.01 -10.36 -16.01
CA ILE A 94 0.77 -10.79 -15.37
C ILE A 94 0.80 -10.31 -13.92
N VAL A 95 -0.19 -9.50 -13.56
CA VAL A 95 -0.35 -8.95 -12.20
C VAL A 95 -1.41 -9.73 -11.45
N LEU A 96 -1.05 -10.36 -10.36
CA LEU A 96 -2.00 -11.03 -9.45
C LEU A 96 -2.33 -10.11 -8.27
N VAL A 97 -3.61 -9.88 -8.01
CA VAL A 97 -4.11 -9.05 -6.92
C VAL A 97 -5.00 -9.88 -6.00
N THR A 98 -4.60 -10.04 -4.74
CA THR A 98 -5.47 -10.62 -3.73
C THR A 98 -6.42 -9.56 -3.17
N GLY A 99 -7.69 -9.93 -2.92
CA GLY A 99 -8.70 -8.95 -2.50
C GLY A 99 -9.00 -7.92 -3.60
N GLY A 100 -9.03 -8.36 -4.86
CA GLY A 100 -9.20 -7.50 -6.02
C GLY A 100 -10.64 -7.19 -6.41
N ALA A 101 -11.64 -7.79 -5.75
CA ALA A 101 -13.06 -7.59 -6.07
C ALA A 101 -13.61 -6.27 -5.53
N ALA A 102 -12.99 -5.65 -4.54
CA ALA A 102 -13.51 -4.44 -3.90
C ALA A 102 -12.41 -3.44 -3.48
N GLY A 103 -12.79 -2.22 -3.16
CA GLY A 103 -11.97 -1.20 -2.52
C GLY A 103 -10.68 -0.85 -3.31
N ILE A 104 -9.55 -0.80 -2.60
CA ILE A 104 -8.24 -0.47 -3.17
C ILE A 104 -7.85 -1.50 -4.25
N GLY A 105 -8.14 -2.79 -3.99
CA GLY A 105 -7.83 -3.88 -4.92
C GLY A 105 -8.55 -3.70 -6.26
N ALA A 106 -9.84 -3.44 -6.25
CA ALA A 106 -10.63 -3.21 -7.47
C ALA A 106 -10.13 -1.99 -8.27
N SER A 107 -9.72 -0.93 -7.57
CA SER A 107 -9.13 0.24 -8.23
C SER A 107 -7.78 -0.10 -8.88
N MET A 108 -6.93 -0.92 -8.22
CA MET A 108 -5.67 -1.40 -8.82
C MET A 108 -5.92 -2.27 -10.05
N VAL A 109 -6.84 -3.23 -9.96
CA VAL A 109 -7.25 -4.10 -11.09
C VAL A 109 -7.65 -3.25 -12.30
N ARG A 110 -8.53 -2.28 -12.09
CA ARG A 110 -8.96 -1.36 -13.13
C ARG A 110 -7.80 -0.59 -13.76
N TYR A 111 -6.90 0.00 -12.95
CA TYR A 111 -5.79 0.78 -13.49
C TYR A 111 -4.76 -0.06 -14.25
N PHE A 112 -4.50 -1.30 -13.86
CA PHE A 112 -3.64 -2.20 -14.63
C PHE A 112 -4.31 -2.62 -15.94
N ALA A 113 -5.61 -2.97 -15.91
CA ALA A 113 -6.36 -3.33 -17.11
C ALA A 113 -6.45 -2.17 -18.11
N GLU A 114 -6.73 -0.93 -17.65
CA GLU A 114 -6.71 0.28 -18.49
C GLU A 114 -5.35 0.52 -19.18
N LYS A 115 -4.26 -0.04 -18.65
CA LYS A 115 -2.93 0.00 -19.26
C LYS A 115 -2.61 -1.18 -20.17
N GLY A 116 -3.57 -2.04 -20.39
CA GLY A 116 -3.42 -3.22 -21.24
C GLY A 116 -2.61 -4.34 -20.60
N ILE A 117 -2.50 -4.38 -19.28
CA ILE A 117 -1.79 -5.40 -18.52
C ILE A 117 -2.76 -6.50 -18.11
N THR A 118 -2.35 -7.76 -18.23
CA THR A 118 -3.15 -8.91 -17.78
C THR A 118 -3.22 -8.94 -16.26
N VAL A 119 -4.43 -9.05 -15.70
CA VAL A 119 -4.66 -9.05 -14.26
C VAL A 119 -5.37 -10.32 -13.83
N VAL A 120 -4.85 -10.98 -12.82
CA VAL A 120 -5.47 -12.10 -12.13
C VAL A 120 -5.98 -11.61 -10.77
N VAL A 121 -7.22 -11.85 -10.47
CA VAL A 121 -7.86 -11.51 -9.21
C VAL A 121 -8.11 -12.78 -8.41
N LEU A 122 -7.60 -12.82 -7.17
CA LEU A 122 -7.96 -13.82 -6.16
C LEU A 122 -8.80 -13.15 -5.08
N ASP A 123 -10.06 -13.51 -4.97
CA ASP A 123 -10.97 -12.98 -3.94
C ASP A 123 -11.97 -14.06 -3.51
N VAL A 124 -12.45 -13.96 -2.27
CA VAL A 124 -13.56 -14.79 -1.80
C VAL A 124 -14.91 -14.27 -2.30
N GLN A 125 -15.00 -12.97 -2.55
CA GLN A 125 -16.21 -12.32 -3.00
C GLN A 125 -16.32 -12.35 -4.53
N PRO A 126 -17.52 -12.58 -5.07
CA PRO A 126 -17.74 -12.51 -6.51
C PRO A 126 -17.46 -11.08 -7.00
N MET A 127 -16.81 -10.96 -8.13
CA MET A 127 -16.74 -9.67 -8.83
C MET A 127 -18.15 -9.36 -9.38
N THR A 128 -18.65 -8.17 -9.10
CA THR A 128 -19.92 -7.73 -9.69
C THR A 128 -19.81 -7.65 -11.20
N MET A 129 -20.81 -8.15 -11.91
CA MET A 129 -20.86 -8.15 -13.38
C MET A 129 -20.65 -6.76 -13.98
N THR A 130 -21.10 -5.70 -13.30
CA THR A 130 -20.86 -4.30 -13.69
C THR A 130 -19.37 -3.95 -13.71
N THR A 131 -18.58 -4.54 -12.80
CA THR A 131 -17.12 -4.38 -12.75
C THR A 131 -16.47 -5.19 -13.88
N ILE A 132 -16.98 -6.40 -14.17
CA ILE A 132 -16.42 -7.30 -15.20
C ILE A 132 -16.71 -6.78 -16.62
N ILE A 133 -17.93 -6.32 -16.91
CA ILE A 133 -18.33 -5.86 -18.26
C ILE A 133 -17.60 -4.59 -18.70
N ARG A 134 -17.14 -3.75 -17.76
CA ARG A 134 -16.30 -2.57 -18.03
C ARG A 134 -14.80 -2.87 -18.08
N ILE A 135 -14.40 -4.08 -17.71
CA ILE A 135 -13.00 -4.48 -17.63
C ILE A 135 -12.72 -5.44 -18.80
N ASP A 136 -11.71 -5.07 -19.55
CA ASP A 136 -11.09 -5.75 -20.69
C ASP A 136 -11.00 -7.29 -20.48
N SER A 137 -11.04 -8.06 -21.55
CA SER A 137 -10.80 -9.53 -21.62
C SER A 137 -9.52 -10.03 -20.93
N ARG A 138 -8.72 -9.12 -20.41
CA ARG A 138 -7.45 -9.38 -19.70
C ARG A 138 -7.59 -9.56 -18.20
N VAL A 139 -8.79 -9.46 -17.63
CA VAL A 139 -9.01 -9.67 -16.19
C VAL A 139 -9.58 -11.05 -15.97
N HIS A 140 -8.81 -11.87 -15.26
CA HIS A 140 -9.16 -13.25 -14.92
C HIS A 140 -9.49 -13.31 -13.43
N TYR A 141 -10.69 -13.74 -13.08
CA TYR A 141 -11.14 -13.88 -11.70
C TYR A 141 -11.16 -15.33 -11.27
N TYR A 142 -10.59 -15.59 -10.08
CA TYR A 142 -10.62 -16.89 -9.42
C TYR A 142 -11.15 -16.70 -8.00
N GLN A 143 -12.26 -17.35 -7.69
CA GLN A 143 -12.77 -17.39 -6.34
C GLN A 143 -11.84 -18.26 -5.49
N CYS A 144 -11.34 -17.71 -4.36
CA CYS A 144 -10.37 -18.40 -3.52
C CYS A 144 -10.46 -17.88 -2.08
N ASP A 145 -10.65 -18.80 -1.13
CA ASP A 145 -10.43 -18.50 0.28
C ASP A 145 -8.93 -18.55 0.60
N LEU A 146 -8.34 -17.39 0.77
CA LEU A 146 -6.91 -17.24 1.05
C LEU A 146 -6.48 -17.82 2.40
N ARG A 147 -7.41 -18.17 3.29
CA ARG A 147 -7.12 -18.85 4.58
C ARG A 147 -6.74 -20.30 4.37
N SER A 148 -7.20 -20.92 3.29
CA SER A 148 -6.92 -22.31 2.96
C SER A 148 -5.69 -22.43 2.05
N PRO A 149 -4.57 -22.99 2.52
CA PRO A 149 -3.41 -23.26 1.67
C PRO A 149 -3.74 -24.13 0.45
N ASP A 150 -4.63 -25.13 0.63
CA ASP A 150 -5.02 -26.05 -0.45
C ASP A 150 -5.83 -25.32 -1.53
N ALA A 151 -6.75 -24.44 -1.14
CA ALA A 151 -7.50 -23.60 -2.08
C ALA A 151 -6.56 -22.67 -2.87
N VAL A 152 -5.55 -22.10 -2.20
CA VAL A 152 -4.54 -21.25 -2.86
C VAL A 152 -3.71 -22.07 -3.84
N ILE A 153 -3.28 -23.29 -3.49
CA ILE A 153 -2.52 -24.18 -4.39
C ILE A 153 -3.37 -24.53 -5.60
N ALA A 154 -4.62 -24.98 -5.40
CA ALA A 154 -5.52 -25.34 -6.50
C ALA A 154 -5.79 -24.14 -7.44
N ALA A 155 -6.03 -22.95 -6.88
CA ALA A 155 -6.18 -21.75 -7.68
C ALA A 155 -4.89 -21.40 -8.45
N ALA A 156 -3.73 -21.54 -7.82
CA ALA A 156 -2.43 -21.29 -8.47
C ALA A 156 -2.15 -22.24 -9.63
N ASP A 157 -2.51 -23.53 -9.49
CA ASP A 157 -2.36 -24.52 -10.59
C ASP A 157 -3.24 -24.13 -11.79
N ARG A 158 -4.48 -23.73 -11.53
CA ARG A 158 -5.41 -23.24 -12.57
C ARG A 158 -4.88 -21.97 -13.24
N ILE A 159 -4.43 -20.99 -12.47
CA ILE A 159 -3.88 -19.73 -13.00
C ILE A 159 -2.69 -20.02 -13.92
N ARG A 160 -1.77 -20.91 -13.50
CA ARG A 160 -0.61 -21.26 -14.31
C ARG A 160 -0.99 -21.94 -15.62
N ALA A 161 -2.01 -22.78 -15.62
CA ALA A 161 -2.50 -23.46 -16.79
C ALA A 161 -3.28 -22.56 -17.76
N GLU A 162 -4.12 -21.67 -17.22
CA GLU A 162 -5.08 -20.89 -18.00
C GLU A 162 -4.52 -19.52 -18.44
N VAL A 163 -3.68 -18.88 -17.61
CA VAL A 163 -3.18 -17.51 -17.84
C VAL A 163 -1.65 -17.45 -17.94
N GLY A 164 -0.96 -18.24 -17.13
CA GLY A 164 0.49 -18.25 -17.05
C GLY A 164 1.01 -17.90 -15.65
N HIS A 165 2.32 -17.62 -15.57
CA HIS A 165 2.98 -17.31 -14.31
C HIS A 165 2.94 -15.83 -14.01
N PRO A 166 2.26 -15.37 -12.92
CA PRO A 166 2.30 -13.99 -12.50
C PRO A 166 3.73 -13.52 -12.21
N SER A 167 4.10 -12.39 -12.79
CA SER A 167 5.37 -11.70 -12.52
C SER A 167 5.23 -10.61 -11.48
N VAL A 168 3.99 -10.19 -11.15
CA VAL A 168 3.70 -9.24 -10.08
C VAL A 168 2.68 -9.85 -9.13
N LEU A 169 3.03 -9.93 -7.84
CA LEU A 169 2.13 -10.37 -6.77
C LEU A 169 1.76 -9.18 -5.89
N ILE A 170 0.47 -8.90 -5.73
CA ILE A 170 -0.02 -7.83 -4.85
C ILE A 170 -0.84 -8.45 -3.72
N HIS A 171 -0.24 -8.55 -2.55
CA HIS A 171 -0.88 -8.93 -1.31
C HIS A 171 -1.68 -7.74 -0.77
N ASN A 172 -2.95 -7.64 -1.20
CA ASN A 172 -3.83 -6.54 -0.84
C ASN A 172 -5.01 -6.98 0.03
N ALA A 173 -5.41 -8.25 -0.01
CA ALA A 173 -6.49 -8.76 0.83
C ALA A 173 -6.32 -8.36 2.28
N GLY A 174 -7.39 -7.94 2.93
CA GLY A 174 -7.32 -7.53 4.33
C GLY A 174 -8.70 -7.36 4.95
N VAL A 175 -8.75 -7.62 6.25
CA VAL A 175 -9.94 -7.53 7.10
C VAL A 175 -9.63 -6.80 8.40
N ALA A 176 -10.66 -6.27 9.05
CA ALA A 176 -10.60 -5.69 10.40
C ALA A 176 -11.86 -6.11 11.15
N ARG A 177 -11.78 -6.26 12.48
CA ARG A 177 -12.92 -6.66 13.32
C ARG A 177 -13.45 -5.53 14.19
N GLY A 178 -12.65 -4.51 14.51
CA GLY A 178 -13.09 -3.35 15.30
C GLY A 178 -13.55 -3.71 16.71
N LYS A 179 -12.93 -4.71 17.33
CA LYS A 179 -13.25 -5.18 18.67
C LYS A 179 -12.10 -4.90 19.65
N THR A 180 -12.44 -4.71 20.92
CA THR A 180 -11.44 -4.73 21.99
C THR A 180 -10.92 -6.15 22.19
N ILE A 181 -9.80 -6.32 22.91
CA ILE A 181 -9.28 -7.67 23.24
C ILE A 181 -10.33 -8.48 24.02
N MET A 182 -11.07 -7.83 24.92
CA MET A 182 -12.07 -8.50 25.76
C MET A 182 -13.33 -8.90 24.98
N ASP A 183 -13.68 -8.15 23.93
CA ASP A 183 -14.85 -8.43 23.09
C ASP A 183 -14.53 -9.34 21.91
N SER A 184 -13.23 -9.59 21.67
CA SER A 184 -12.76 -10.44 20.58
C SER A 184 -12.83 -11.93 20.95
N GLU A 185 -13.40 -12.72 20.06
CA GLU A 185 -13.31 -14.17 20.18
C GLU A 185 -12.01 -14.69 19.52
N PRO A 186 -11.51 -15.89 19.94
CA PRO A 186 -10.36 -16.49 19.30
C PRO A 186 -10.48 -16.63 17.78
N ALA A 187 -11.69 -16.84 17.27
CA ALA A 187 -12.00 -16.92 15.84
C ALA A 187 -11.77 -15.60 15.12
N ASP A 188 -12.11 -14.45 15.74
CA ASP A 188 -11.90 -13.12 15.17
C ASP A 188 -10.41 -12.85 14.94
N VAL A 189 -9.60 -13.14 15.97
CA VAL A 189 -8.15 -12.93 15.93
C VAL A 189 -7.51 -13.84 14.87
N ARG A 190 -7.86 -15.14 14.87
CA ARG A 190 -7.37 -16.08 13.84
C ARG A 190 -7.71 -15.62 12.43
N PHE A 191 -8.98 -15.28 12.21
CA PHE A 191 -9.43 -14.80 10.90
C PHE A 191 -8.65 -13.57 10.42
N THR A 192 -8.38 -12.61 11.33
CA THR A 192 -7.61 -11.41 11.01
C THR A 192 -6.18 -11.77 10.61
N PHE A 193 -5.52 -12.67 11.33
CA PHE A 193 -4.15 -13.11 11.00
C PHE A 193 -4.10 -13.98 9.76
N ASP A 194 -5.04 -14.89 9.57
CA ASP A 194 -5.11 -15.77 8.40
C ASP A 194 -5.18 -14.95 7.11
N VAL A 195 -6.05 -13.93 7.07
CA VAL A 195 -6.26 -13.09 5.89
C VAL A 195 -5.18 -12.00 5.72
N ASN A 196 -4.77 -11.33 6.81
CA ASN A 196 -3.86 -10.17 6.71
C ASN A 196 -2.39 -10.56 6.65
N THR A 197 -2.04 -11.80 7.05
CA THR A 197 -0.63 -12.21 7.23
C THR A 197 -0.34 -13.59 6.66
N LEU A 198 -1.02 -14.65 7.15
CA LEU A 198 -0.66 -16.01 6.81
C LEU A 198 -0.86 -16.31 5.32
N CYS A 199 -1.90 -15.77 4.71
CA CYS A 199 -2.14 -15.93 3.27
C CYS A 199 -0.95 -15.43 2.41
N HIS A 200 -0.17 -14.46 2.88
CA HIS A 200 1.00 -13.98 2.16
C HIS A 200 2.03 -15.11 1.94
N TYR A 201 2.20 -15.98 2.95
CA TYR A 201 3.12 -17.14 2.84
C TYR A 201 2.63 -18.13 1.79
N TRP A 202 1.33 -18.45 1.79
CA TRP A 202 0.76 -19.42 0.85
C TRP A 202 0.82 -18.94 -0.59
N VAL A 203 0.35 -17.73 -0.83
CA VAL A 203 0.35 -17.11 -2.17
C VAL A 203 1.78 -16.91 -2.66
N THR A 204 2.68 -16.39 -1.81
CA THR A 204 4.09 -16.24 -2.18
C THR A 204 4.72 -17.60 -2.51
N LYS A 205 4.54 -18.61 -1.68
CA LYS A 205 5.09 -19.95 -1.91
C LYS A 205 4.61 -20.57 -3.23
N ALA A 206 3.37 -20.29 -3.63
CA ALA A 206 2.80 -20.81 -4.86
C ALA A 206 3.43 -20.18 -6.13
N PHE A 207 3.81 -18.91 -6.10
CA PHE A 207 4.24 -18.19 -7.31
C PHE A 207 5.72 -17.76 -7.32
N LEU A 208 6.36 -17.68 -6.15
CA LEU A 208 7.75 -17.25 -6.00
C LEU A 208 8.77 -18.11 -6.76
N PRO A 209 8.64 -19.45 -6.86
CA PRO A 209 9.63 -20.28 -7.54
C PRO A 209 9.93 -19.83 -8.97
N ASN A 210 8.92 -19.46 -9.74
CA ASN A 210 9.12 -18.94 -11.10
C ASN A 210 9.82 -17.58 -11.10
N MET A 211 9.46 -16.66 -10.19
CA MET A 211 10.14 -15.36 -10.08
C MET A 211 11.62 -15.52 -9.74
N ILE A 212 11.96 -16.47 -8.84
CA ILE A 212 13.34 -16.77 -8.49
C ILE A 212 14.09 -17.31 -9.70
N SER A 213 13.54 -18.32 -10.40
CA SER A 213 14.18 -18.95 -11.54
C SER A 213 14.45 -17.99 -12.69
N GLN A 214 13.53 -17.05 -12.92
CA GLN A 214 13.68 -15.99 -13.93
C GLN A 214 14.48 -14.79 -13.41
N ASN A 215 14.73 -14.71 -12.09
CA ASN A 215 15.31 -13.56 -11.41
C ASN A 215 14.58 -12.26 -11.85
N HIS A 216 13.23 -12.31 -11.90
CA HIS A 216 12.37 -11.28 -12.43
C HIS A 216 11.02 -11.31 -11.70
N GLY A 217 10.53 -10.16 -11.28
CA GLY A 217 9.20 -10.03 -10.66
C GLY A 217 9.11 -8.94 -9.61
N ILE A 218 7.89 -8.66 -9.15
CA ILE A 218 7.60 -7.68 -8.11
C ILE A 218 6.64 -8.29 -7.09
N ILE A 219 6.96 -8.14 -5.82
CA ILE A 219 6.07 -8.52 -4.71
C ILE A 219 5.68 -7.26 -3.95
N VAL A 220 4.38 -6.96 -3.92
CA VAL A 220 3.80 -5.82 -3.22
C VAL A 220 3.06 -6.31 -1.99
N THR A 221 3.34 -5.73 -0.83
CA THR A 221 2.65 -6.04 0.42
C THR A 221 1.90 -4.81 0.93
N VAL A 222 0.57 -4.87 0.95
CA VAL A 222 -0.27 -3.82 1.52
C VAL A 222 -0.40 -4.03 3.02
N SER A 223 0.48 -3.34 3.76
CA SER A 223 0.44 -3.25 5.22
C SER A 223 -0.54 -2.12 5.65
N SER A 224 -0.15 -1.26 6.55
CA SER A 224 -0.89 -0.09 7.02
C SER A 224 0.03 0.81 7.85
N ILE A 225 -0.33 2.07 8.05
CA ILE A 225 0.28 2.92 9.09
C ILE A 225 0.02 2.35 10.50
N ALA A 226 -1.02 1.54 10.70
CA ALA A 226 -1.30 0.82 11.94
C ALA A 226 -0.20 -0.21 12.30
N ALA A 227 0.62 -0.65 11.36
CA ALA A 227 1.80 -1.47 11.64
C ALA A 227 2.83 -0.76 12.52
N TRP A 228 2.88 0.55 12.46
CA TRP A 228 3.82 1.38 13.24
C TRP A 228 3.23 1.89 14.55
N ALA A 229 1.90 2.09 14.60
CA ALA A 229 1.19 2.60 15.76
C ALA A 229 0.01 1.67 16.06
N GLY A 230 0.13 0.84 17.10
CA GLY A 230 -1.00 0.06 17.62
C GLY A 230 -2.07 0.99 18.17
N LEU A 231 -3.32 0.78 17.77
CA LEU A 231 -4.46 1.57 18.19
C LEU A 231 -5.41 0.72 19.04
N PRO A 232 -6.11 1.32 20.04
CA PRO A 232 -7.23 0.67 20.72
C PRO A 232 -8.28 0.18 19.71
N ASP A 233 -9.03 -0.85 20.05
CA ASP A 233 -10.10 -1.46 19.26
C ASP A 233 -9.67 -2.01 17.88
N MET A 234 -8.33 -2.08 17.63
CA MET A 234 -7.70 -2.59 16.41
C MET A 234 -6.42 -3.37 16.73
N VAL A 235 -6.34 -4.02 17.89
CA VAL A 235 -5.09 -4.64 18.33
C VAL A 235 -4.69 -5.81 17.43
N ASP A 236 -5.64 -6.67 17.07
CA ASP A 236 -5.45 -7.78 16.12
C ASP A 236 -5.06 -7.26 14.72
N TYR A 237 -5.76 -6.24 14.22
CA TYR A 237 -5.46 -5.62 12.92
C TYR A 237 -4.04 -5.02 12.90
N GLY A 238 -3.72 -4.17 13.88
CA GLY A 238 -2.39 -3.55 13.98
C GLY A 238 -1.26 -4.58 14.07
N ALA A 239 -1.45 -5.62 14.89
CA ALA A 239 -0.51 -6.71 15.05
C ALA A 239 -0.33 -7.50 13.73
N SER A 240 -1.43 -7.85 13.04
CA SER A 240 -1.38 -8.54 11.75
C SER A 240 -0.68 -7.71 10.66
N LYS A 241 -0.92 -6.40 10.61
CA LYS A 241 -0.25 -5.52 9.64
C LYS A 241 1.23 -5.29 9.96
N ALA A 242 1.62 -5.32 11.24
CA ALA A 242 3.02 -5.34 11.65
C ALA A 242 3.71 -6.66 11.26
N ALA A 243 3.02 -7.79 11.41
CA ALA A 243 3.50 -9.10 10.96
C ALA A 243 3.66 -9.15 9.42
N ALA A 244 2.71 -8.58 8.67
CA ALA A 244 2.83 -8.46 7.21
C ALA A 244 4.03 -7.60 6.78
N LEU A 245 4.36 -6.54 7.52
CA LEU A 245 5.57 -5.75 7.28
C LEU A 245 6.83 -6.57 7.55
N ALA A 246 6.89 -7.29 8.68
CA ALA A 246 8.03 -8.14 9.02
C ALA A 246 8.22 -9.29 8.00
N PHE A 247 7.12 -9.90 7.52
CA PHE A 247 7.14 -10.85 6.40
C PHE A 247 7.83 -10.24 5.17
N HIS A 248 7.43 -9.04 4.77
CA HIS A 248 7.98 -8.35 3.60
C HIS A 248 9.49 -8.07 3.75
N GLU A 249 9.91 -7.59 4.92
CA GLU A 249 11.31 -7.31 5.20
C GLU A 249 12.17 -8.58 5.18
N GLY A 250 11.68 -9.67 5.81
CA GLY A 250 12.31 -10.99 5.77
C GLY A 250 12.43 -11.53 4.35
N LEU A 251 11.32 -11.51 3.58
CA LEU A 251 11.31 -11.96 2.18
C LEU A 251 12.32 -11.18 1.33
N SER A 252 12.41 -9.86 1.50
CA SER A 252 13.39 -9.03 0.79
C SER A 252 14.83 -9.48 1.06
N GLY A 253 15.12 -9.88 2.31
CA GLY A 253 16.40 -10.45 2.70
C GLY A 253 16.65 -11.83 2.05
N GLU A 254 15.65 -12.72 2.07
CA GLU A 254 15.78 -14.06 1.46
C GLU A 254 15.99 -13.99 -0.05
N LEU A 255 15.25 -13.14 -0.76
CA LEU A 255 15.41 -12.94 -2.20
C LEU A 255 16.86 -12.63 -2.57
N LYS A 256 17.51 -11.79 -1.81
CA LYS A 256 18.90 -11.39 -2.05
C LYS A 256 19.90 -12.44 -1.57
N PHE A 257 19.79 -12.88 -0.32
CA PHE A 257 20.87 -13.61 0.36
C PHE A 257 20.70 -15.14 0.34
N ARG A 258 19.50 -15.66 0.03
CA ARG A 258 19.20 -17.09 -0.01
C ARG A 258 18.92 -17.56 -1.43
N TYR A 259 18.08 -16.84 -2.16
CA TYR A 259 17.62 -17.27 -3.48
C TYR A 259 18.45 -16.69 -4.62
N ASN A 260 19.39 -15.78 -4.32
CA ASN A 260 20.22 -15.11 -5.34
C ASN A 260 19.38 -14.50 -6.48
N ALA A 261 18.25 -13.90 -6.11
CA ALA A 261 17.30 -13.28 -7.03
C ALA A 261 17.24 -11.74 -6.86
N PRO A 262 18.35 -11.01 -7.03
CA PRO A 262 18.45 -9.58 -6.72
C PRO A 262 17.59 -8.68 -7.62
N ARG A 263 17.04 -9.19 -8.73
CA ARG A 263 16.15 -8.46 -9.62
C ARG A 263 14.67 -8.58 -9.22
N VAL A 264 14.31 -9.54 -8.38
CA VAL A 264 12.95 -9.59 -7.81
C VAL A 264 12.78 -8.40 -6.87
N ARG A 265 11.81 -7.54 -7.18
CA ARG A 265 11.54 -6.28 -6.47
C ARG A 265 10.54 -6.48 -5.36
N THR A 266 10.64 -5.63 -4.36
CA THR A 266 9.72 -5.63 -3.22
C THR A 266 9.18 -4.23 -2.94
N ILE A 267 7.87 -4.09 -2.77
CA ILE A 267 7.19 -2.83 -2.51
C ILE A 267 6.31 -2.97 -1.28
N THR A 268 6.52 -2.13 -0.27
CA THR A 268 5.58 -2.01 0.86
C THR A 268 4.63 -0.85 0.63
N VAL A 269 3.37 -1.03 1.05
CA VAL A 269 2.33 0.00 0.97
C VAL A 269 1.76 0.21 2.37
N HIS A 270 1.75 1.45 2.84
CA HIS A 270 1.24 1.84 4.15
C HIS A 270 0.13 2.87 4.00
N PRO A 271 -1.09 2.45 3.69
CA PRO A 271 -2.23 3.35 3.63
C PRO A 271 -2.64 3.78 5.04
N GLY A 272 -3.05 5.06 5.14
CA GLY A 272 -3.83 5.57 6.25
C GLY A 272 -5.30 5.20 6.11
N HIS A 273 -6.15 5.92 6.86
CA HIS A 273 -7.59 5.73 6.76
C HIS A 273 -8.08 5.94 5.33
N THR A 274 -8.73 4.92 4.78
CA THR A 274 -9.19 4.90 3.40
C THR A 274 -10.70 4.73 3.36
N GLN A 275 -11.37 5.49 2.52
CA GLN A 275 -12.82 5.43 2.31
C GLN A 275 -13.19 4.12 1.59
N THR A 276 -13.30 3.07 2.38
CA THR A 276 -13.73 1.74 1.94
C THR A 276 -14.77 1.19 2.92
N ALA A 277 -15.55 0.22 2.47
CA ALA A 277 -16.50 -0.47 3.34
C ALA A 277 -15.84 -1.08 4.59
N LEU A 278 -14.54 -1.41 4.53
CA LEU A 278 -13.78 -1.94 5.66
C LEU A 278 -13.69 -0.96 6.84
N PHE A 279 -13.61 0.33 6.56
CA PHE A 279 -13.41 1.38 7.58
C PHE A 279 -14.58 2.37 7.66
N ALA A 280 -15.79 1.96 7.28
CA ALA A 280 -16.98 2.77 7.49
C ALA A 280 -17.12 3.13 8.99
N GLY A 281 -17.49 4.38 9.28
CA GLY A 281 -17.65 4.89 10.67
C GLY A 281 -16.34 5.15 11.42
N PHE A 282 -15.17 4.95 10.83
CA PHE A 282 -13.89 5.30 11.46
C PHE A 282 -13.75 6.81 11.61
N ASN A 283 -13.46 7.27 12.83
CA ASN A 283 -13.20 8.68 13.12
C ASN A 283 -11.71 8.98 13.05
N GLN A 284 -11.30 9.73 12.03
CA GLN A 284 -9.88 9.99 11.77
C GLN A 284 -9.31 11.26 12.43
N GLY A 285 -10.13 12.08 13.05
CA GLY A 285 -9.69 13.31 13.71
C GLY A 285 -9.32 14.43 12.73
N ASN A 286 -8.08 14.92 12.74
CA ASN A 286 -7.66 16.08 11.95
C ASN A 286 -7.44 15.74 10.46
N SER A 287 -8.37 16.15 9.60
CA SER A 287 -8.35 15.90 8.16
C SER A 287 -7.19 16.59 7.42
N PHE A 288 -6.59 17.65 7.96
CA PHE A 288 -5.44 18.30 7.33
C PHE A 288 -4.16 17.46 7.43
N VAL A 289 -3.93 16.80 8.58
CA VAL A 289 -2.73 15.98 8.82
C VAL A 289 -2.92 14.55 8.33
N ALA A 290 -4.12 14.01 8.56
CA ALA A 290 -4.49 12.64 8.19
C ALA A 290 -5.80 12.67 7.39
N PRO A 291 -5.80 13.11 6.12
CA PRO A 291 -7.00 13.12 5.30
C PRO A 291 -7.54 11.71 5.11
N MET A 292 -8.86 11.59 4.97
CA MET A 292 -9.49 10.34 4.53
C MET A 292 -9.14 10.12 3.06
N LEU A 293 -8.45 9.02 2.78
CA LEU A 293 -7.93 8.73 1.45
C LEU A 293 -9.00 8.10 0.56
N HIS A 294 -9.05 8.53 -0.69
CA HIS A 294 -9.82 7.84 -1.70
C HIS A 294 -9.10 6.54 -2.13
N PRO A 295 -9.80 5.39 -2.31
CA PRO A 295 -9.18 4.15 -2.77
C PRO A 295 -8.32 4.31 -4.03
N ASP A 296 -8.78 5.13 -4.97
CA ASP A 296 -8.05 5.42 -6.19
C ASP A 296 -6.71 6.14 -5.95
N SER A 297 -6.60 6.98 -4.93
CA SER A 297 -5.33 7.65 -4.61
C SER A 297 -4.24 6.66 -4.22
N ILE A 298 -4.62 5.64 -3.43
CA ILE A 298 -3.71 4.56 -3.03
C ILE A 298 -3.40 3.68 -4.23
N ALA A 299 -4.43 3.24 -4.96
CA ALA A 299 -4.27 2.38 -6.12
C ALA A 299 -3.36 3.02 -7.18
N GLU A 300 -3.54 4.31 -7.48
CA GLU A 300 -2.66 5.05 -8.40
C GLU A 300 -1.22 5.10 -7.92
N ALA A 301 -1.00 5.35 -6.64
CA ALA A 301 0.35 5.40 -6.08
C ALA A 301 1.05 4.03 -6.18
N VAL A 302 0.32 2.95 -5.88
CA VAL A 302 0.83 1.57 -6.00
C VAL A 302 1.12 1.24 -7.47
N VAL A 303 0.17 1.46 -8.36
CA VAL A 303 0.34 1.19 -9.79
C VAL A 303 1.51 1.99 -10.36
N LYS A 304 1.62 3.28 -10.03
CA LYS A 304 2.76 4.12 -10.45
C LYS A 304 4.08 3.53 -9.94
N GLN A 305 4.14 3.08 -8.67
CA GLN A 305 5.37 2.49 -8.12
C GLN A 305 5.70 1.16 -8.82
N VAL A 306 4.74 0.27 -9.02
CA VAL A 306 4.92 -1.00 -9.74
C VAL A 306 5.46 -0.74 -11.14
N LEU A 307 4.86 0.20 -11.88
CA LEU A 307 5.28 0.53 -13.25
C LEU A 307 6.69 1.11 -13.35
N THR A 308 7.30 1.56 -12.25
CA THR A 308 8.74 1.93 -12.24
C THR A 308 9.65 0.71 -12.38
N GLY A 309 9.16 -0.51 -12.12
CA GLY A 309 9.99 -1.72 -12.04
C GLY A 309 11.00 -1.70 -10.89
N ARG A 310 10.77 -0.90 -9.85
CA ARG A 310 11.71 -0.67 -8.74
C ARG A 310 11.09 -0.96 -7.39
N SER A 311 11.90 -1.50 -6.50
CA SER A 311 11.54 -1.63 -5.08
C SER A 311 11.27 -0.26 -4.46
N GLY A 312 10.34 -0.20 -3.52
CA GLY A 312 9.98 1.07 -2.89
C GLY A 312 9.07 0.94 -1.68
N THR A 313 8.77 2.08 -1.08
CA THR A 313 7.79 2.19 0.00
C THR A 313 6.79 3.27 -0.38
N VAL A 314 5.52 2.92 -0.40
CA VAL A 314 4.39 3.83 -0.66
C VAL A 314 3.69 4.12 0.65
N VAL A 315 3.71 5.37 1.09
CA VAL A 315 3.01 5.82 2.31
C VAL A 315 2.03 6.92 1.93
N LEU A 316 0.77 6.74 2.30
CA LEU A 316 -0.27 7.73 2.07
C LEU A 316 -1.16 7.86 3.33
N PRO A 317 -1.40 9.08 3.83
CA PRO A 317 -0.78 10.33 3.40
C PRO A 317 0.73 10.29 3.68
N GLU A 318 1.51 11.04 2.90
CA GLU A 318 2.97 11.01 3.00
C GLU A 318 3.47 11.46 4.38
N ALA A 319 2.79 12.41 5.00
CA ALA A 319 3.06 12.87 6.36
C ALA A 319 3.02 11.72 7.39
N ALA A 320 2.22 10.68 7.17
CA ALA A 320 2.15 9.51 8.04
C ALA A 320 3.45 8.69 8.06
N SER A 321 4.39 8.91 7.13
CA SER A 321 5.72 8.29 7.19
C SER A 321 6.48 8.61 8.47
N MET A 322 6.15 9.72 9.15
CA MET A 322 6.71 10.06 10.46
C MET A 322 6.36 9.04 11.55
N LEU A 323 5.25 8.30 11.40
CA LEU A 323 4.86 7.25 12.36
C LEU A 323 5.85 6.07 12.38
N SER A 324 6.61 5.85 11.32
CA SER A 324 7.66 4.82 11.31
C SER A 324 8.75 5.06 12.36
N TRP A 325 8.96 6.32 12.75
CA TRP A 325 9.91 6.72 13.79
C TRP A 325 9.35 6.63 15.22
N LEU A 326 8.05 6.33 15.36
CA LEU A 326 7.38 6.38 16.66
C LEU A 326 8.04 5.50 17.71
N ARG A 327 8.57 4.34 17.31
CA ARG A 327 9.25 3.39 18.21
C ARG A 327 10.70 3.78 18.53
N ALA A 328 11.28 4.73 17.80
CA ALA A 328 12.62 5.27 18.05
C ALA A 328 12.59 6.55 18.89
N LEU A 329 11.43 7.12 19.12
CA LEU A 329 11.22 8.31 19.97
C LEU A 329 10.98 7.89 21.43
N PRO A 330 11.16 8.80 22.42
CA PRO A 330 10.84 8.52 23.80
C PRO A 330 9.38 8.06 23.99
N ASP A 331 9.15 7.12 24.90
CA ASP A 331 7.85 6.44 25.10
C ASP A 331 6.65 7.38 25.29
N TRP A 332 6.87 8.52 25.97
CA TRP A 332 5.81 9.52 26.18
C TRP A 332 5.22 10.05 24.87
N HIS A 333 6.00 10.08 23.79
CA HIS A 333 5.53 10.49 22.48
C HIS A 333 4.58 9.44 21.89
N GLY A 334 4.99 8.17 21.92
CA GLY A 334 4.17 7.05 21.47
C GLY A 334 2.85 6.93 22.27
N ILE A 335 2.92 7.12 23.60
CA ILE A 335 1.74 7.14 24.46
C ILE A 335 0.77 8.26 24.05
N ARG A 336 1.26 9.47 23.82
CA ARG A 336 0.42 10.59 23.37
C ARG A 336 -0.25 10.36 22.03
N VAL A 337 0.46 9.77 21.06
CA VAL A 337 -0.12 9.45 19.74
C VAL A 337 -1.27 8.45 19.91
N ARG A 338 -1.06 7.37 20.66
CA ARG A 338 -2.10 6.36 20.93
C ARG A 338 -3.28 6.93 21.72
N SER A 339 -3.01 7.77 22.72
CA SER A 339 -4.08 8.43 23.50
C SER A 339 -4.96 9.34 22.64
N LYS A 340 -4.40 10.04 21.66
CA LYS A 340 -5.19 10.87 20.73
C LYS A 340 -6.06 10.03 19.79
N ALA A 341 -5.71 8.81 19.56
CA ALA A 341 -6.40 7.89 18.64
C ALA A 341 -7.42 6.98 19.36
N GLN A 342 -7.58 7.09 20.67
CA GLN A 342 -8.44 6.21 21.49
C GLN A 342 -9.93 6.17 21.08
N GLY A 343 -10.43 7.18 20.37
CA GLY A 343 -11.82 7.23 19.93
C GLY A 343 -12.01 6.93 18.43
N SER A 344 -10.96 6.51 17.74
CA SER A 344 -11.02 6.38 16.29
C SER A 344 -11.99 5.29 15.82
N MET A 345 -12.16 4.22 16.60
CA MET A 345 -13.03 3.08 16.26
C MET A 345 -14.41 3.13 16.94
N LYS A 346 -14.68 4.13 17.77
CA LYS A 346 -15.92 4.18 18.60
C LYS A 346 -17.22 4.04 17.78
N ASN A 347 -17.26 4.59 16.59
CA ASN A 347 -18.42 4.55 15.71
C ASN A 347 -18.18 3.64 14.48
N TRP A 348 -17.19 2.75 14.58
CA TRP A 348 -16.88 1.86 13.47
C TRP A 348 -18.04 0.93 13.18
N SER A 349 -18.49 0.94 11.93
CA SER A 349 -19.53 0.09 11.37
C SER A 349 -19.03 -0.61 10.10
N GLY A 350 -17.71 -0.83 10.07
CA GLY A 350 -17.05 -1.38 8.91
C GLY A 350 -17.57 -2.77 8.54
N ARG A 351 -17.47 -3.09 7.28
CA ARG A 351 -17.95 -4.34 6.70
C ARG A 351 -17.33 -5.54 7.43
N GLN A 352 -18.16 -6.32 8.08
CA GLN A 352 -17.82 -7.67 8.49
C GLN A 352 -17.83 -8.52 7.23
N VAL A 353 -16.64 -8.80 6.68
CA VAL A 353 -16.57 -9.68 5.52
C VAL A 353 -16.95 -11.08 5.97
N VAL A 354 -18.11 -11.52 5.51
CA VAL A 354 -18.61 -12.89 5.50
C VAL A 354 -18.53 -13.61 6.85
N GLY A 355 -19.65 -13.68 7.55
CA GLY A 355 -19.77 -14.51 8.76
C GLY A 355 -19.58 -15.98 8.45
N ASP A 356 -20.06 -16.46 7.30
CA ASP A 356 -19.90 -17.83 6.83
C ASP A 356 -19.34 -17.84 5.39
N VAL A 357 -18.03 -18.12 5.30
CA VAL A 357 -17.37 -18.31 4.00
C VAL A 357 -17.86 -19.61 3.33
N GLY A 358 -18.28 -20.60 4.09
CA GLY A 358 -18.85 -21.86 3.58
C GLY A 358 -20.11 -21.62 2.73
N ALA A 359 -20.95 -20.65 3.11
CA ALA A 359 -22.14 -20.30 2.35
C ALA A 359 -21.83 -19.73 0.95
N LEU A 360 -20.64 -19.16 0.74
CA LEU A 360 -20.21 -18.66 -0.57
C LEU A 360 -19.69 -19.77 -1.50
N TYR A 361 -19.37 -20.93 -0.95
CA TYR A 361 -18.79 -22.06 -1.69
C TYR A 361 -19.81 -23.19 -1.95
N GLN A 362 -21.10 -22.96 -1.67
CA GLN A 362 -22.09 -23.95 -2.10
C GLN A 362 -22.10 -24.01 -3.63
N PRO A 363 -21.99 -25.21 -4.24
CA PRO A 363 -22.11 -25.35 -5.68
C PRO A 363 -23.47 -24.79 -6.11
N VAL A 364 -23.46 -23.93 -7.12
CA VAL A 364 -24.70 -23.49 -7.75
C VAL A 364 -25.23 -24.66 -8.57
N ASP A 365 -25.96 -25.55 -7.94
CA ASP A 365 -26.81 -26.49 -8.67
C ASP A 365 -27.91 -25.67 -9.35
N GLY A 366 -27.68 -25.40 -10.61
CA GLY A 366 -28.64 -25.15 -11.70
C GLY A 366 -29.86 -24.29 -11.47
N GLN A 367 -29.99 -23.45 -10.43
CA GLN A 367 -31.09 -22.49 -10.28
C GLN A 367 -30.57 -21.13 -9.77
N HIS A 368 -30.88 -20.09 -10.53
CA HIS A 368 -30.70 -18.69 -10.13
C HIS A 368 -31.50 -18.41 -8.86
N SER A 369 -30.90 -18.57 -7.69
CA SER A 369 -31.40 -17.96 -6.47
C SER A 369 -30.73 -16.60 -6.33
N GLU A 370 -31.54 -15.55 -6.32
CA GLU A 370 -31.10 -14.20 -5.93
C GLU A 370 -30.37 -14.27 -4.59
N PRO A 371 -29.29 -13.49 -4.40
CA PRO A 371 -28.57 -13.46 -3.13
C PRO A 371 -29.53 -13.02 -2.03
N SER A 372 -29.61 -13.79 -0.94
CA SER A 372 -30.38 -13.42 0.23
C SER A 372 -29.98 -12.04 0.75
N GLU A 373 -30.93 -11.24 1.21
CA GLU A 373 -30.76 -9.85 1.70
C GLU A 373 -29.73 -9.65 2.84
N SER A 374 -29.15 -10.73 3.38
CA SER A 374 -28.05 -10.66 4.32
C SER A 374 -26.68 -10.36 3.69
N THR A 375 -26.58 -10.39 2.36
CA THR A 375 -25.42 -9.92 1.63
C THR A 375 -25.62 -8.43 1.38
N VAL A 376 -25.15 -7.60 2.31
CA VAL A 376 -25.34 -6.16 2.30
C VAL A 376 -25.00 -5.59 0.94
N LEU A 377 -26.02 -5.26 0.20
CA LEU A 377 -25.97 -4.38 -0.93
C LEU A 377 -25.55 -2.99 -0.41
N ILE A 378 -24.53 -2.44 -0.97
CA ILE A 378 -24.19 -1.03 -0.80
C ILE A 378 -25.35 -0.29 -1.46
N SER A 379 -26.20 0.36 -0.67
CA SER A 379 -27.11 1.38 -1.19
C SER A 379 -26.25 2.49 -1.80
N GLU A 380 -26.44 2.72 -3.09
CA GLU A 380 -26.02 3.95 -3.74
C GLU A 380 -26.90 5.08 -3.14
N GLU A 381 -26.24 6.03 -2.48
CA GLU A 381 -26.60 7.45 -2.40
C GLU A 381 -25.31 8.27 -2.41
#